data_66e935d9753308f813cb0d7b99581f29
#
_entry.id   66e935d9753308f813cb0d7b99581f29
#
_cell.length_a   1.000
_cell.length_b   1.000
_cell.length_c   1.000
_cell.angle_alpha   90.00
_cell.angle_beta   90.00
_cell.angle_gamma   90.00
#
_symmetry.space_group_name_H-M   'P 1'
#
loop_
_entity.id
_entity.type
_entity.pdbx_description
1 polymer ?
#
loop_
_entity_poly.entity_id
_entity_poly.type
_entity_poly.pdbx_seq_one_letter_code
_entity_poly.pdbx_strand_id
1 'polypeptide(L)'
;MLNKIKRIKFYPHKKVSLTFKITLWYTTFIVLLIGSLVVGAFFVGDNVIEKNSKKKLIEEVTEIANGSDSFTAYEDGITLSVYDKDGNLIAGTVPKKFKVNDFSIGVTTEYKDTNNNRYIYYDLESSSNKLGNGKYVRGVVQVSKNITGWILPLIIILGSLIVIVIIMYGGYLIIKNSLKPVRDMIETAATIATSNDLSKRINIDKGSDEIHKLGSVFNEMLDSLEKSSKRERQFSSDVSHELRTPISVIMAESEYGKKHTDSLEEAKESFEVIDRQSKRMTVMINQILELARLDSKIEITKEEILFSDKLKKTLKDYEILFNNKNIKLTQDIEDNIKVFGNEILIMRMIDNLLSNALKYAKSEVNIVLVKKNSIILEVADDGIGISDEEKVNIWNRFYKVDKSRTTTEDNSSGLGLSITKKIIDLHNWKIGVLDNSPNGAKFVVNL
;
A
#
# COMPACT_ATOMS: atom_id res chain seq x y z
N MET A 1 -30.82 -20.53 -3.56
CA MET A 1 -29.77 -20.06 -4.51
C MET A 1 -28.46 -19.76 -3.79
N LEU A 2 -27.97 -20.69 -2.97
CA LEU A 2 -26.79 -20.50 -2.10
C LEU A 2 -25.90 -21.75 -2.21
N ASN A 3 -25.35 -22.00 -3.42
CA ASN A 3 -24.36 -23.09 -3.56
C ASN A 3 -23.56 -22.94 -4.85
N LYS A 4 -22.82 -21.82 -4.99
CA LYS A 4 -21.75 -21.70 -5.99
C LYS A 4 -20.68 -20.70 -5.56
N ILE A 5 -20.22 -20.77 -4.31
CA ILE A 5 -18.89 -20.24 -4.00
C ILE A 5 -17.93 -21.35 -4.48
N LYS A 6 -17.43 -21.18 -5.70
CA LYS A 6 -16.33 -21.98 -6.23
C LYS A 6 -15.19 -21.90 -5.23
N ARG A 7 -14.91 -23.03 -4.55
CA ARG A 7 -13.66 -23.25 -3.85
C ARG A 7 -12.55 -22.81 -4.79
N ILE A 8 -11.89 -21.71 -4.47
CA ILE A 8 -10.63 -21.33 -5.13
C ILE A 8 -9.68 -22.48 -4.81
N LYS A 9 -9.57 -23.44 -5.75
CA LYS A 9 -8.54 -24.47 -5.70
C LYS A 9 -7.21 -23.74 -5.80
N PHE A 10 -6.56 -23.54 -4.68
CA PHE A 10 -5.12 -23.28 -4.65
C PHE A 10 -4.44 -24.52 -5.28
N TYR A 11 -4.14 -24.42 -6.56
CA TYR A 11 -3.29 -25.39 -7.23
C TYR A 11 -1.92 -25.36 -6.57
N PRO A 12 -1.41 -26.48 -6.05
CA PRO A 12 -0.03 -26.56 -5.61
C PRO A 12 0.87 -26.74 -6.83
N HIS A 13 0.98 -25.75 -7.69
CA HIS A 13 2.19 -25.67 -8.48
C HIS A 13 3.29 -25.34 -7.47
N LYS A 14 4.34 -26.17 -7.40
CA LYS A 14 5.63 -25.87 -6.75
C LYS A 14 6.22 -24.61 -7.42
N LYS A 15 5.57 -23.47 -7.25
CA LYS A 15 6.10 -22.18 -7.69
C LYS A 15 7.22 -21.85 -6.74
N VAL A 16 8.43 -21.90 -7.28
CA VAL A 16 9.65 -21.44 -6.64
C VAL A 16 9.36 -20.10 -5.96
N SER A 17 9.69 -19.96 -4.68
CA SER A 17 9.38 -18.77 -3.89
C SER A 17 9.96 -17.52 -4.56
N LEU A 18 9.30 -16.38 -4.40
CA LEU A 18 9.77 -15.08 -4.92
C LEU A 18 11.19 -14.79 -4.42
N THR A 19 11.45 -15.07 -3.14
CA THR A 19 12.78 -14.97 -2.53
C THR A 19 13.83 -15.74 -3.34
N PHE A 20 13.55 -16.99 -3.70
CA PHE A 20 14.49 -17.81 -4.47
C PHE A 20 14.71 -17.25 -5.88
N LYS A 21 13.67 -16.79 -6.55
CA LYS A 21 13.80 -16.20 -7.90
C LYS A 21 14.66 -14.95 -7.89
N ILE A 22 14.44 -14.04 -6.94
CA ILE A 22 15.23 -12.81 -6.81
C ILE A 22 16.68 -13.18 -6.47
N THR A 23 16.90 -14.08 -5.50
CA THR A 23 18.25 -14.54 -5.13
C THR A 23 18.97 -15.14 -6.33
N LEU A 24 18.33 -16.02 -7.09
CA LEU A 24 18.91 -16.63 -8.28
C LEU A 24 19.28 -15.58 -9.32
N TRP A 25 18.39 -14.61 -9.57
CA TRP A 25 18.60 -13.61 -10.60
C TRP A 25 19.82 -12.71 -10.30
N TYR A 26 19.88 -12.14 -9.09
CA TYR A 26 21.01 -11.28 -8.74
C TYR A 26 22.32 -12.06 -8.60
N THR A 27 22.26 -13.32 -8.10
CA THR A 27 23.46 -14.17 -8.03
C THR A 27 24.01 -14.45 -9.42
N THR A 28 23.14 -14.78 -10.39
CA THR A 28 23.55 -14.98 -11.78
C THR A 28 24.20 -13.71 -12.36
N PHE A 29 23.61 -12.55 -12.10
CA PHE A 29 24.18 -11.27 -12.54
C PHE A 29 25.57 -11.01 -11.94
N ILE A 30 25.76 -11.26 -10.65
CA ILE A 30 27.06 -11.07 -9.97
C ILE A 30 28.10 -12.05 -10.52
N VAL A 31 27.74 -13.31 -10.77
CA VAL A 31 28.66 -14.30 -11.36
C VAL A 31 29.10 -13.85 -12.75
N LEU A 32 28.19 -13.38 -13.59
CA LEU A 32 28.54 -12.85 -14.92
C LEU A 32 29.43 -11.61 -14.84
N LEU A 33 29.17 -10.71 -13.91
CA LEU A 33 29.95 -9.50 -13.71
C LEU A 33 31.38 -9.81 -13.26
N ILE A 34 31.53 -10.68 -12.25
CA ILE A 34 32.85 -11.11 -11.77
C ILE A 34 33.57 -11.89 -12.86
N GLY A 35 32.89 -12.77 -13.58
CA GLY A 35 33.47 -13.50 -14.71
C GLY A 35 33.99 -12.56 -15.80
N SER A 36 33.25 -11.52 -16.15
CA SER A 36 33.70 -10.54 -17.13
C SER A 36 34.91 -9.74 -16.66
N LEU A 37 34.97 -9.38 -15.37
CA LEU A 37 36.11 -8.68 -14.78
C LEU A 37 37.37 -9.57 -14.77
N VAL A 38 37.25 -10.84 -14.44
CA VAL A 38 38.37 -11.80 -14.46
C VAL A 38 38.91 -11.96 -15.89
N VAL A 39 38.02 -12.12 -16.87
CA VAL A 39 38.42 -12.22 -18.30
C VAL A 39 39.08 -10.93 -18.76
N GLY A 40 38.52 -9.78 -18.40
CA GLY A 40 39.11 -8.47 -18.72
C GLY A 40 40.51 -8.29 -18.12
N ALA A 41 40.68 -8.69 -16.84
CA ALA A 41 41.98 -8.62 -16.17
C ALA A 41 43.05 -9.50 -16.86
N PHE A 42 42.63 -10.67 -17.37
CA PHE A 42 43.49 -11.54 -18.15
C PHE A 42 43.99 -10.86 -19.45
N PHE A 43 43.06 -10.31 -20.23
CA PHE A 43 43.37 -9.62 -21.49
C PHE A 43 44.26 -8.37 -21.30
N VAL A 44 43.99 -7.60 -20.27
CA VAL A 44 44.76 -6.41 -19.95
C VAL A 44 46.15 -6.77 -19.43
N GLY A 45 46.23 -7.82 -18.56
CA GLY A 45 47.47 -8.26 -17.97
C GLY A 45 48.52 -8.72 -19.01
N ASP A 46 48.12 -9.57 -19.95
CA ASP A 46 49.00 -10.06 -21.00
C ASP A 46 49.54 -8.91 -21.89
N ASN A 47 48.65 -7.99 -22.31
CA ASN A 47 49.03 -6.85 -23.15
C ASN A 47 49.95 -5.87 -22.43
N VAL A 48 49.73 -5.60 -21.16
CA VAL A 48 50.55 -4.64 -20.37
C VAL A 48 51.93 -5.22 -20.10
N ILE A 49 52.00 -6.51 -19.74
CA ILE A 49 53.28 -7.17 -19.50
C ILE A 49 54.17 -7.17 -20.78
N GLU A 50 53.58 -7.55 -21.91
CA GLU A 50 54.30 -7.56 -23.18
C GLU A 50 54.78 -6.15 -23.60
N LYS A 51 53.93 -5.13 -23.50
CA LYS A 51 54.24 -3.75 -23.79
C LYS A 51 55.36 -3.19 -22.91
N ASN A 52 55.31 -3.47 -21.62
CA ASN A 52 56.33 -3.04 -20.67
C ASN A 52 57.66 -3.76 -20.93
N SER A 53 57.64 -5.07 -21.24
CA SER A 53 58.87 -5.79 -21.59
C SER A 53 59.52 -5.26 -22.88
N LYS A 54 58.71 -4.93 -23.91
CA LYS A 54 59.21 -4.31 -25.14
C LYS A 54 59.82 -2.93 -24.87
N LYS A 55 59.18 -2.12 -24.04
CA LYS A 55 59.67 -0.77 -23.70
C LYS A 55 60.99 -0.85 -22.93
N LYS A 56 61.09 -1.66 -21.89
CA LYS A 56 62.32 -1.89 -21.14
C LYS A 56 63.46 -2.40 -22.04
N LEU A 57 63.16 -3.37 -22.92
CA LEU A 57 64.13 -3.91 -23.85
C LEU A 57 64.73 -2.83 -24.76
N ILE A 58 63.91 -1.93 -25.28
CA ILE A 58 64.38 -0.82 -26.14
C ILE A 58 65.20 0.16 -25.31
N GLU A 59 64.81 0.53 -24.12
CA GLU A 59 65.48 1.43 -23.21
C GLU A 59 66.91 0.90 -22.90
N GLU A 60 67.04 -0.32 -22.41
CA GLU A 60 68.30 -0.96 -22.06
C GLU A 60 69.29 -1.07 -23.25
N VAL A 61 68.77 -1.59 -24.37
CA VAL A 61 69.65 -1.68 -25.59
C VAL A 61 70.10 -0.33 -26.08
N THR A 62 69.24 0.70 -25.99
CA THR A 62 69.55 2.06 -26.44
C THR A 62 70.61 2.72 -25.53
N GLU A 63 70.47 2.55 -24.20
CA GLU A 63 71.43 3.12 -23.24
C GLU A 63 72.78 2.51 -23.38
N ILE A 64 72.89 1.21 -23.61
CA ILE A 64 74.19 0.54 -23.86
C ILE A 64 74.77 0.88 -25.21
N ALA A 65 73.97 0.96 -26.31
CA ALA A 65 74.43 1.28 -27.62
C ALA A 65 74.95 2.73 -27.68
N ASN A 66 74.35 3.65 -26.88
CA ASN A 66 74.83 5.05 -26.77
C ASN A 66 75.99 5.25 -25.79
N GLY A 67 76.29 4.23 -24.98
CA GLY A 67 77.37 4.27 -23.98
C GLY A 67 77.03 5.08 -22.73
N SER A 68 75.74 5.27 -22.47
CA SER A 68 75.22 6.00 -21.30
C SER A 68 75.32 5.15 -20.04
N ASP A 69 75.34 3.83 -20.18
CA ASP A 69 75.40 2.88 -19.04
C ASP A 69 76.60 1.88 -19.22
N SER A 70 76.92 1.16 -18.13
CA SER A 70 77.89 0.07 -18.11
C SER A 70 77.30 -1.20 -18.66
N PHE A 71 78.03 -1.88 -19.58
CA PHE A 71 77.56 -3.09 -20.15
C PHE A 71 77.45 -4.23 -19.07
N THR A 72 76.23 -4.76 -18.86
CA THR A 72 75.96 -5.97 -18.09
C THR A 72 75.36 -7.02 -19.00
N ALA A 73 75.82 -8.29 -18.91
CA ALA A 73 75.37 -9.34 -19.82
C ALA A 73 73.92 -9.77 -19.55
N TYR A 74 73.37 -9.44 -18.36
CA TYR A 74 72.00 -9.77 -17.94
C TYR A 74 71.52 -8.69 -16.94
N GLU A 75 70.44 -8.01 -17.28
CA GLU A 75 69.84 -7.01 -16.42
C GLU A 75 68.31 -7.03 -16.57
N ASP A 76 67.57 -6.97 -15.45
CA ASP A 76 66.10 -6.90 -15.39
C ASP A 76 65.35 -7.95 -16.26
N GLY A 77 65.94 -9.15 -16.42
CA GLY A 77 65.33 -10.22 -17.22
C GLY A 77 65.67 -10.12 -18.72
N ILE A 78 66.51 -9.12 -19.12
CA ILE A 78 66.98 -8.94 -20.46
C ILE A 78 68.40 -9.50 -20.57
N THR A 79 68.62 -10.33 -21.57
CA THR A 79 69.94 -10.80 -21.90
C THR A 79 70.56 -9.93 -22.98
N LEU A 80 71.74 -9.38 -22.70
CA LEU A 80 72.40 -8.44 -23.56
C LEU A 80 73.68 -9.02 -24.18
N SER A 81 73.88 -8.74 -25.43
CA SER A 81 75.06 -9.21 -26.22
C SER A 81 75.54 -8.23 -27.21
N VAL A 82 76.85 -8.17 -27.40
CA VAL A 82 77.52 -7.23 -28.37
C VAL A 82 78.24 -8.07 -29.43
N TYR A 83 77.99 -7.70 -30.67
CA TYR A 83 78.57 -8.38 -31.86
C TYR A 83 79.44 -7.45 -32.65
N ASP A 84 80.39 -8.01 -33.37
CA ASP A 84 81.21 -7.28 -34.40
C ASP A 84 80.41 -7.13 -35.71
N LYS A 85 81.05 -6.49 -36.72
CA LYS A 85 80.46 -6.32 -38.04
C LYS A 85 80.24 -7.61 -38.80
N ASP A 86 80.98 -8.65 -38.44
CA ASP A 86 80.94 -9.99 -39.06
C ASP A 86 79.93 -10.92 -38.34
N GLY A 87 79.28 -10.43 -37.33
CA GLY A 87 78.28 -11.14 -36.57
C GLY A 87 78.81 -12.08 -35.46
N ASN A 88 80.09 -11.93 -35.07
CA ASN A 88 80.74 -12.70 -34.02
C ASN A 88 80.40 -12.05 -32.63
N LEU A 89 80.09 -12.88 -31.63
CA LEU A 89 79.82 -12.42 -30.27
C LEU A 89 81.12 -11.93 -29.61
N ILE A 90 81.22 -10.61 -29.28
CA ILE A 90 82.33 -10.02 -28.58
C ILE A 90 82.17 -10.05 -27.07
N ALA A 91 80.96 -9.75 -26.57
CA ALA A 91 80.69 -9.67 -25.16
C ALA A 91 79.27 -10.00 -24.89
N GLY A 92 78.99 -10.44 -23.65
CA GLY A 92 77.61 -10.80 -23.18
C GLY A 92 77.26 -12.24 -23.36
N THR A 93 75.94 -12.52 -23.26
CA THR A 93 75.42 -13.87 -23.37
C THR A 93 74.15 -13.86 -24.24
N VAL A 94 73.81 -15.00 -24.79
CA VAL A 94 72.58 -15.24 -25.54
C VAL A 94 71.83 -16.39 -24.92
N PRO A 95 70.50 -16.32 -24.80
CA PRO A 95 69.75 -17.44 -24.28
C PRO A 95 70.01 -18.74 -25.09
N LYS A 96 70.33 -19.87 -24.47
CA LYS A 96 70.75 -21.10 -25.12
C LYS A 96 69.85 -21.61 -26.26
N LYS A 97 68.58 -21.23 -26.24
CA LYS A 97 67.56 -21.62 -27.21
C LYS A 97 67.22 -20.55 -28.25
N PHE A 98 67.82 -19.36 -28.13
CA PHE A 98 67.64 -18.31 -29.10
C PHE A 98 68.67 -18.49 -30.24
N LYS A 99 68.17 -18.72 -31.46
CA LYS A 99 68.98 -19.02 -32.64
C LYS A 99 68.65 -18.06 -33.79
N VAL A 100 68.87 -16.79 -33.59
CA VAL A 100 68.73 -15.76 -34.65
C VAL A 100 70.07 -15.12 -34.92
N ASN A 101 70.55 -15.31 -36.12
CA ASN A 101 71.86 -14.78 -36.54
C ASN A 101 71.70 -13.44 -37.26
N ASP A 102 70.53 -13.18 -37.89
CA ASP A 102 70.31 -11.93 -38.64
C ASP A 102 69.98 -10.77 -37.70
N PHE A 103 70.47 -9.57 -38.01
CA PHE A 103 70.19 -8.36 -37.23
C PHE A 103 68.98 -7.62 -37.80
N SER A 104 68.00 -7.27 -36.90
CA SER A 104 66.83 -6.47 -37.22
C SER A 104 66.96 -5.09 -36.57
N ILE A 105 67.81 -4.20 -37.19
CA ILE A 105 68.23 -2.91 -36.62
C ILE A 105 67.01 -2.00 -36.42
N GLY A 106 66.85 -1.46 -35.23
CA GLY A 106 65.83 -0.47 -34.90
C GLY A 106 64.38 -0.97 -34.82
N VAL A 107 64.18 -2.31 -34.92
CA VAL A 107 62.84 -2.93 -34.88
C VAL A 107 62.78 -4.05 -33.83
N THR A 108 61.77 -4.06 -33.01
CA THR A 108 61.50 -5.18 -32.10
C THR A 108 60.94 -6.38 -32.88
N THR A 109 61.62 -7.51 -32.82
CA THR A 109 61.23 -8.71 -33.57
C THR A 109 60.93 -9.86 -32.62
N GLU A 110 59.99 -10.70 -32.99
CA GLU A 110 59.62 -11.85 -32.22
C GLU A 110 60.24 -13.12 -32.81
N TYR A 111 60.76 -13.99 -31.91
CA TYR A 111 61.30 -15.30 -32.31
C TYR A 111 60.65 -16.37 -31.44
N LYS A 112 60.31 -17.52 -32.03
CA LYS A 112 59.82 -18.70 -31.31
C LYS A 112 60.81 -19.85 -31.50
N ASP A 113 61.22 -20.45 -30.38
CA ASP A 113 62.05 -21.65 -30.45
C ASP A 113 61.20 -22.89 -30.76
N THR A 114 61.90 -24.03 -30.94
CA THR A 114 61.29 -25.36 -31.20
C THR A 114 60.38 -25.85 -30.04
N ASN A 115 60.57 -25.33 -28.87
CA ASN A 115 59.75 -25.64 -27.67
C ASN A 115 58.63 -24.63 -27.43
N ASN A 116 58.33 -23.78 -28.44
CA ASN A 116 57.29 -22.74 -28.37
C ASN A 116 57.56 -21.65 -27.32
N ASN A 117 58.81 -21.45 -26.84
CA ASN A 117 59.16 -20.29 -26.04
C ASN A 117 59.26 -19.08 -26.96
N ARG A 118 58.59 -17.99 -26.52
CA ARG A 118 58.61 -16.71 -27.24
C ARG A 118 59.72 -15.84 -26.69
N TYR A 119 60.50 -15.28 -27.62
CA TYR A 119 61.53 -14.28 -27.34
C TYR A 119 61.22 -13.04 -28.13
N ILE A 120 61.42 -11.87 -27.51
CA ILE A 120 61.39 -10.57 -28.16
C ILE A 120 62.84 -10.07 -28.15
N TYR A 121 63.33 -9.66 -29.28
CA TYR A 121 64.68 -9.12 -29.37
C TYR A 121 64.67 -7.78 -30.11
N TYR A 122 65.65 -6.94 -29.80
CA TYR A 122 65.85 -5.67 -30.36
C TYR A 122 67.36 -5.47 -30.62
N ASP A 123 67.72 -5.02 -31.85
CA ASP A 123 69.03 -4.79 -32.25
C ASP A 123 69.31 -3.31 -32.55
N LEU A 124 70.43 -2.76 -32.12
CA LEU A 124 70.84 -1.38 -32.41
C LEU A 124 72.31 -1.31 -32.69
N GLU A 125 72.66 -0.51 -33.65
CA GLU A 125 74.08 -0.21 -33.95
C GLU A 125 74.68 0.74 -32.89
N SER A 126 75.83 0.39 -32.36
CA SER A 126 76.53 1.22 -31.34
C SER A 126 77.04 2.52 -31.92
N SER A 127 76.69 3.63 -31.34
CA SER A 127 77.24 4.97 -31.56
C SER A 127 78.26 5.39 -30.50
N SER A 128 78.57 4.48 -29.56
CA SER A 128 79.40 4.77 -28.40
C SER A 128 80.89 4.60 -28.72
N ASN A 129 81.67 5.56 -28.37
CA ASN A 129 83.12 5.50 -28.42
C ASN A 129 83.71 4.40 -27.46
N LYS A 130 82.96 4.02 -26.40
CA LYS A 130 83.38 2.99 -25.42
C LYS A 130 83.30 1.60 -26.02
N LEU A 131 82.26 1.28 -26.78
CA LEU A 131 82.10 -0.02 -27.44
C LEU A 131 82.75 -0.13 -28.80
N GLY A 132 83.03 1.05 -29.45
CA GLY A 132 83.64 1.16 -30.81
C GLY A 132 82.55 1.19 -31.88
N ASN A 133 82.75 2.06 -32.91
CA ASN A 133 81.81 2.21 -34.03
C ASN A 133 81.68 0.95 -34.87
N GLY A 134 80.51 0.61 -35.33
CA GLY A 134 80.23 -0.52 -36.19
C GLY A 134 80.01 -1.87 -35.44
N LYS A 135 79.68 -1.84 -34.16
CA LYS A 135 79.22 -3.00 -33.39
C LYS A 135 77.72 -2.97 -33.19
N TYR A 136 77.14 -4.09 -32.98
CA TYR A 136 75.74 -4.24 -32.77
C TYR A 136 75.43 -4.71 -31.32
N VAL A 137 74.48 -4.04 -30.65
CA VAL A 137 73.97 -4.43 -29.35
C VAL A 137 72.66 -5.11 -29.56
N ARG A 138 72.54 -6.35 -29.07
CA ARG A 138 71.31 -7.12 -29.11
C ARG A 138 70.82 -7.39 -27.67
N GLY A 139 69.57 -6.98 -27.41
CA GLY A 139 68.84 -7.38 -26.23
C GLY A 139 67.86 -8.45 -26.59
N VAL A 140 67.72 -9.44 -25.69
CA VAL A 140 66.73 -10.51 -25.83
C VAL A 140 66.00 -10.70 -24.51
N VAL A 141 64.71 -10.58 -24.57
CA VAL A 141 63.83 -10.92 -23.43
C VAL A 141 63.01 -12.15 -23.74
N GLN A 142 63.05 -13.12 -22.85
CA GLN A 142 62.16 -14.27 -22.96
C GLN A 142 60.80 -13.91 -22.40
N VAL A 143 59.77 -13.87 -23.26
CA VAL A 143 58.36 -13.75 -22.83
C VAL A 143 57.96 -15.15 -22.30
N SER A 144 58.39 -15.42 -21.06
CA SER A 144 58.03 -16.67 -20.40
C SER A 144 56.55 -16.61 -20.04
N LYS A 145 55.82 -17.69 -20.35
CA LYS A 145 54.59 -18.00 -19.61
C LYS A 145 54.97 -18.41 -18.19
N ASN A 146 55.39 -17.44 -17.38
CA ASN A 146 55.81 -17.71 -16.02
C ASN A 146 54.67 -18.35 -15.24
N ILE A 147 55.02 -19.29 -14.41
CA ILE A 147 54.13 -19.92 -13.39
C ILE A 147 53.38 -18.83 -12.62
N THR A 148 53.98 -17.68 -12.40
CA THR A 148 53.36 -16.49 -11.80
C THR A 148 52.12 -15.98 -12.60
N GLY A 149 52.10 -16.18 -13.94
CA GLY A 149 50.94 -15.82 -14.78
C GLY A 149 49.68 -16.63 -14.51
N TRP A 150 49.78 -17.81 -13.89
CA TRP A 150 48.65 -18.65 -13.55
C TRP A 150 48.26 -18.60 -12.08
N ILE A 151 49.18 -18.27 -11.19
CA ILE A 151 48.92 -18.19 -9.74
C ILE A 151 47.98 -17.01 -9.41
N LEU A 152 48.22 -15.85 -10.01
CA LEU A 152 47.40 -14.64 -9.77
C LEU A 152 45.93 -14.82 -10.21
N PRO A 153 45.61 -15.31 -11.43
CA PRO A 153 44.26 -15.66 -11.82
C PRO A 153 43.64 -16.73 -10.93
N LEU A 154 44.36 -17.74 -10.50
CA LEU A 154 43.86 -18.78 -9.60
C LEU A 154 43.45 -18.22 -8.25
N ILE A 155 44.26 -17.32 -7.66
CA ILE A 155 43.95 -16.60 -6.43
C ILE A 155 42.69 -15.73 -6.59
N ILE A 156 42.55 -15.01 -7.71
CA ILE A 156 41.37 -14.19 -8.02
C ILE A 156 40.12 -15.06 -8.15
N ILE A 157 40.20 -16.19 -8.84
CA ILE A 157 39.08 -17.12 -9.01
C ILE A 157 38.65 -17.71 -7.64
N LEU A 158 39.59 -18.20 -6.82
CA LEU A 158 39.29 -18.74 -5.50
C LEU A 158 38.72 -17.68 -4.56
N GLY A 159 39.27 -16.46 -4.57
CA GLY A 159 38.76 -15.33 -3.79
C GLY A 159 37.34 -14.92 -4.23
N SER A 160 37.09 -14.86 -5.55
CA SER A 160 35.77 -14.52 -6.08
C SER A 160 34.70 -15.54 -5.70
N LEU A 161 35.05 -16.82 -5.62
CA LEU A 161 34.09 -17.86 -5.20
C LEU A 161 33.62 -17.66 -3.75
N ILE A 162 34.53 -17.30 -2.85
CA ILE A 162 34.21 -16.99 -1.46
C ILE A 162 33.27 -15.77 -1.40
N VAL A 163 33.58 -14.71 -2.12
CA VAL A 163 32.77 -13.48 -2.19
C VAL A 163 31.37 -13.78 -2.72
N ILE A 164 31.26 -14.59 -3.78
CA ILE A 164 29.94 -14.98 -4.33
C ILE A 164 29.11 -15.72 -3.27
N VAL A 165 29.69 -16.64 -2.52
CA VAL A 165 28.96 -17.38 -1.46
C VAL A 165 28.48 -16.43 -0.36
N ILE A 166 29.31 -15.47 0.07
CA ILE A 166 28.96 -14.49 1.10
C ILE A 166 27.80 -13.60 0.61
N ILE A 167 27.88 -13.09 -0.62
CA ILE A 167 26.85 -12.24 -1.21
C ILE A 167 25.54 -13.02 -1.40
N MET A 168 25.61 -14.25 -1.87
CA MET A 168 24.43 -15.11 -2.06
C MET A 168 23.71 -15.37 -0.74
N TYR A 169 24.45 -15.73 0.30
CA TYR A 169 23.87 -16.03 1.62
C TYR A 169 23.32 -14.75 2.30
N GLY A 170 24.10 -13.68 2.31
CA GLY A 170 23.67 -12.38 2.87
C GLY A 170 22.45 -11.81 2.17
N GLY A 171 22.45 -11.82 0.83
CA GLY A 171 21.30 -11.38 0.05
C GLY A 171 20.04 -12.23 0.27
N TYR A 172 20.19 -13.57 0.39
CA TYR A 172 19.08 -14.44 0.75
C TYR A 172 18.46 -14.06 2.11
N LEU A 173 19.30 -13.79 3.12
CA LEU A 173 18.81 -13.37 4.45
C LEU A 173 18.08 -12.05 4.40
N ILE A 174 18.64 -11.06 3.69
CA ILE A 174 18.03 -9.72 3.55
C ILE A 174 16.65 -9.87 2.87
N ILE A 175 16.56 -10.52 1.73
CA ILE A 175 15.29 -10.68 0.99
C ILE A 175 14.26 -11.47 1.80
N LYS A 176 14.68 -12.54 2.49
CA LYS A 176 13.81 -13.36 3.34
C LYS A 176 13.17 -12.52 4.45
N ASN A 177 13.97 -11.67 5.11
CA ASN A 177 13.50 -10.82 6.21
C ASN A 177 12.63 -9.66 5.70
N SER A 178 13.03 -9.00 4.61
CA SER A 178 12.26 -7.90 4.01
C SER A 178 10.89 -8.34 3.47
N LEU A 179 10.75 -9.59 3.01
CA LEU A 179 9.48 -10.13 2.52
C LEU A 179 8.65 -10.85 3.60
N LYS A 180 9.11 -10.93 4.85
CA LYS A 180 8.36 -11.54 5.94
C LYS A 180 7.00 -10.88 6.15
N PRO A 181 6.87 -9.52 6.25
CA PRO A 181 5.58 -8.88 6.44
C PRO A 181 4.57 -9.20 5.34
N VAL A 182 5.02 -9.27 4.08
CA VAL A 182 4.16 -9.64 2.94
C VAL A 182 3.61 -11.07 3.10
N ARG A 183 4.40 -11.99 3.60
CA ARG A 183 3.95 -13.36 3.88
C ARG A 183 2.91 -13.39 5.00
N ASP A 184 3.15 -12.64 6.07
CA ASP A 184 2.24 -12.52 7.21
C ASP A 184 0.89 -11.90 6.78
N MET A 185 0.91 -10.92 5.85
CA MET A 185 -0.31 -10.39 5.22
C MET A 185 -1.10 -11.47 4.47
N ILE A 186 -0.43 -12.28 3.65
CA ILE A 186 -1.06 -13.35 2.88
C ILE A 186 -1.69 -14.38 3.83
N GLU A 187 -0.98 -14.77 4.89
CA GLU A 187 -1.47 -15.74 5.88
C GLU A 187 -2.66 -15.19 6.67
N THR A 188 -2.59 -13.92 7.11
CA THR A 188 -3.68 -13.23 7.79
C THR A 188 -4.91 -13.15 6.89
N ALA A 189 -4.75 -12.71 5.63
CA ALA A 189 -5.85 -12.66 4.67
C ALA A 189 -6.47 -14.06 4.40
N ALA A 190 -5.65 -15.10 4.27
CA ALA A 190 -6.12 -16.47 4.09
C ALA A 190 -6.89 -16.97 5.32
N THR A 191 -6.42 -16.63 6.52
CA THR A 191 -7.09 -16.99 7.78
C THR A 191 -8.43 -16.29 7.90
N ILE A 192 -8.50 -14.98 7.61
CA ILE A 192 -9.76 -14.21 7.62
C ILE A 192 -10.75 -14.81 6.63
N ALA A 193 -10.30 -15.16 5.42
CA ALA A 193 -11.16 -15.74 4.39
C ALA A 193 -11.76 -17.10 4.81
N THR A 194 -11.10 -17.87 5.67
CA THR A 194 -11.57 -19.19 6.13
C THR A 194 -12.33 -19.14 7.45
N SER A 195 -11.89 -18.32 8.41
CA SER A 195 -12.47 -18.23 9.76
C SER A 195 -13.51 -17.11 9.92
N ASN A 196 -13.57 -16.19 8.97
CA ASN A 196 -14.37 -14.95 9.06
C ASN A 196 -14.06 -14.10 10.32
N ASP A 197 -12.85 -14.26 10.86
CA ASP A 197 -12.36 -13.55 12.04
C ASP A 197 -11.62 -12.28 11.62
N LEU A 198 -12.33 -11.15 11.62
CA LEU A 198 -11.80 -9.83 11.25
C LEU A 198 -11.01 -9.16 12.37
N SER A 199 -10.86 -9.78 13.55
CA SER A 199 -10.10 -9.18 14.67
C SER A 199 -8.59 -9.35 14.52
N LYS A 200 -8.15 -10.23 13.64
CA LYS A 200 -6.73 -10.48 13.40
C LYS A 200 -6.04 -9.28 12.76
N ARG A 201 -4.81 -9.04 13.18
CA ARG A 201 -3.95 -7.97 12.65
C ARG A 201 -2.58 -8.54 12.29
N ILE A 202 -1.92 -7.87 11.36
CA ILE A 202 -0.54 -8.16 11.02
C ILE A 202 0.33 -7.53 12.09
N ASN A 203 1.25 -8.32 12.65
CA ASN A 203 2.28 -7.79 13.51
C ASN A 203 3.33 -7.07 12.65
N ILE A 204 3.35 -5.75 12.73
CA ILE A 204 4.28 -4.89 11.98
C ILE A 204 5.30 -4.38 12.98
N ASP A 205 6.54 -4.86 12.85
CA ASP A 205 7.65 -4.30 13.60
C ASP A 205 7.83 -2.81 13.24
N LYS A 206 8.42 -2.02 14.13
CA LYS A 206 8.65 -0.59 13.91
C LYS A 206 9.65 -0.40 12.78
N GLY A 207 9.17 -0.13 11.59
CA GLY A 207 9.93 0.21 10.40
C GLY A 207 9.29 1.39 9.65
N SER A 208 10.04 2.01 8.76
CA SER A 208 9.59 3.18 7.98
C SER A 208 9.63 2.96 6.48
N ASP A 209 9.89 1.74 6.02
CA ASP A 209 9.93 1.39 4.61
C ASP A 209 8.51 1.19 4.01
N GLU A 210 8.45 1.05 2.70
CA GLU A 210 7.20 0.91 1.94
C GLU A 210 6.40 -0.32 2.36
N ILE A 211 7.08 -1.38 2.78
CA ILE A 211 6.44 -2.63 3.22
C ILE A 211 5.74 -2.44 4.57
N HIS A 212 6.36 -1.71 5.50
CA HIS A 212 5.74 -1.37 6.79
C HIS A 212 4.53 -0.45 6.59
N LYS A 213 4.64 0.55 5.68
CA LYS A 213 3.52 1.41 5.31
C LYS A 213 2.36 0.61 4.69
N LEU A 214 2.67 -0.34 3.81
CA LEU A 214 1.65 -1.24 3.25
C LEU A 214 0.94 -2.04 4.34
N GLY A 215 1.69 -2.55 5.33
CA GLY A 215 1.12 -3.28 6.46
C GLY A 215 0.19 -2.43 7.32
N SER A 216 0.55 -1.15 7.60
CA SER A 216 -0.32 -0.24 8.36
C SER A 216 -1.63 0.04 7.63
N VAL A 217 -1.56 0.35 6.32
CA VAL A 217 -2.76 0.57 5.49
C VAL A 217 -3.64 -0.69 5.44
N PHE A 218 -3.02 -1.88 5.40
CA PHE A 218 -3.77 -3.14 5.46
C PHE A 218 -4.49 -3.32 6.79
N ASN A 219 -3.84 -3.01 7.93
CA ASN A 219 -4.49 -3.05 9.25
C ASN A 219 -5.62 -2.02 9.37
N GLU A 220 -5.47 -0.80 8.83
CA GLU A 220 -6.53 0.21 8.77
C GLU A 220 -7.73 -0.28 7.94
N MET A 221 -7.48 -0.98 6.84
CA MET A 221 -8.53 -1.61 6.04
C MET A 221 -9.26 -2.69 6.86
N LEU A 222 -8.54 -3.54 7.59
CA LEU A 222 -9.12 -4.56 8.46
C LEU A 222 -9.95 -3.93 9.59
N ASP A 223 -9.51 -2.83 10.20
CA ASP A 223 -10.26 -2.08 11.19
C ASP A 223 -11.60 -1.57 10.62
N SER A 224 -11.55 -1.04 9.42
CA SER A 224 -12.75 -0.54 8.73
C SER A 224 -13.74 -1.68 8.42
N LEU A 225 -13.23 -2.83 7.96
CA LEU A 225 -14.04 -4.03 7.70
C LEU A 225 -14.65 -4.60 8.99
N GLU A 226 -13.87 -4.70 10.07
CA GLU A 226 -14.37 -5.18 11.36
C GLU A 226 -15.48 -4.28 11.91
N LYS A 227 -15.26 -2.95 11.90
CA LYS A 227 -16.28 -1.97 12.31
C LYS A 227 -17.54 -2.05 11.45
N SER A 228 -17.38 -2.28 10.14
CA SER A 228 -18.54 -2.45 9.24
C SER A 228 -19.31 -3.73 9.54
N SER A 229 -18.59 -4.85 9.69
CA SER A 229 -19.22 -6.15 10.00
C SER A 229 -19.91 -6.15 11.38
N LYS A 230 -19.31 -5.52 12.40
CA LYS A 230 -19.95 -5.36 13.71
C LYS A 230 -21.24 -4.54 13.61
N ARG A 231 -21.23 -3.44 12.87
CA ARG A 231 -22.43 -2.61 12.63
C ARG A 231 -23.53 -3.38 11.92
N GLU A 232 -23.18 -4.19 10.91
CA GLU A 232 -24.13 -5.01 10.17
C GLU A 232 -24.77 -6.09 11.06
N ARG A 233 -23.97 -6.79 11.88
CA ARG A 233 -24.47 -7.79 12.83
C ARG A 233 -25.38 -7.17 13.89
N GLN A 234 -24.99 -6.01 14.45
CA GLN A 234 -25.82 -5.29 15.42
C GLN A 234 -27.14 -4.88 14.79
N PHE A 235 -27.12 -4.31 13.58
CA PHE A 235 -28.34 -3.93 12.84
C PHE A 235 -29.27 -5.13 12.62
N SER A 236 -28.75 -6.28 12.18
CA SER A 236 -29.56 -7.48 11.98
C SER A 236 -30.18 -7.99 13.30
N SER A 237 -29.42 -7.91 14.40
CA SER A 237 -29.92 -8.25 15.73
C SER A 237 -31.03 -7.32 16.18
N ASP A 238 -30.82 -6.00 16.04
CA ASP A 238 -31.75 -4.97 16.46
C ASP A 238 -33.06 -5.06 15.66
N VAL A 239 -33.00 -5.25 14.33
CA VAL A 239 -34.17 -5.51 13.47
C VAL A 239 -34.94 -6.71 13.96
N SER A 240 -34.24 -7.81 14.25
CA SER A 240 -34.88 -9.06 14.72
C SER A 240 -35.59 -8.87 16.06
N HIS A 241 -34.99 -8.11 16.97
CA HIS A 241 -35.60 -7.82 18.27
C HIS A 241 -36.83 -6.91 18.16
N GLU A 242 -36.74 -5.82 17.38
CA GLU A 242 -37.82 -4.86 17.20
C GLU A 242 -39.00 -5.42 16.39
N LEU A 243 -38.77 -6.41 15.52
CA LEU A 243 -39.86 -7.11 14.83
C LEU A 243 -40.50 -8.19 15.68
N ARG A 244 -39.73 -8.85 16.56
CA ARG A 244 -40.26 -9.95 17.40
C ARG A 244 -41.36 -9.45 18.34
N THR A 245 -41.18 -8.28 18.94
CA THR A 245 -42.13 -7.72 19.92
C THR A 245 -43.54 -7.55 19.34
N PRO A 246 -43.77 -6.80 18.23
CA PRO A 246 -45.10 -6.65 17.65
C PRO A 246 -45.69 -7.98 17.17
N ILE A 247 -44.83 -8.87 16.60
CA ILE A 247 -45.30 -10.21 16.19
C ILE A 247 -45.83 -10.99 17.39
N SER A 248 -45.12 -10.97 18.54
CA SER A 248 -45.57 -11.67 19.76
C SER A 248 -46.89 -11.10 20.30
N VAL A 249 -47.09 -9.77 20.21
CA VAL A 249 -48.36 -9.14 20.60
C VAL A 249 -49.50 -9.58 19.66
N ILE A 250 -49.26 -9.55 18.34
CA ILE A 250 -50.26 -10.00 17.35
C ILE A 250 -50.65 -11.46 17.60
N MET A 251 -49.65 -12.32 17.86
CA MET A 251 -49.93 -13.75 18.18
C MET A 251 -50.73 -13.92 19.45
N ALA A 252 -50.38 -13.19 20.53
CA ALA A 252 -51.08 -13.24 21.80
C ALA A 252 -52.53 -12.76 21.66
N GLU A 253 -52.77 -11.62 20.99
CA GLU A 253 -54.11 -11.10 20.74
C GLU A 253 -54.93 -12.02 19.84
N SER A 254 -54.31 -12.60 18.83
CA SER A 254 -54.99 -13.60 17.97
C SER A 254 -55.36 -14.88 18.74
N GLU A 255 -54.50 -15.34 19.66
CA GLU A 255 -54.79 -16.51 20.50
C GLU A 255 -55.86 -16.19 21.54
N TYR A 256 -55.79 -15.00 22.16
CA TYR A 256 -56.79 -14.52 23.11
C TYR A 256 -58.18 -14.43 22.45
N GLY A 257 -58.27 -13.74 21.32
CA GLY A 257 -59.48 -13.57 20.56
C GLY A 257 -60.11 -14.93 20.12
N LYS A 258 -59.25 -15.95 19.85
CA LYS A 258 -59.74 -17.28 19.48
C LYS A 258 -60.32 -18.06 20.67
N LYS A 259 -59.82 -17.85 21.90
CA LYS A 259 -60.17 -18.70 23.07
C LYS A 259 -61.13 -18.05 24.05
N HIS A 260 -61.15 -16.73 24.17
CA HIS A 260 -61.72 -15.99 25.26
C HIS A 260 -62.71 -14.89 24.84
N THR A 261 -63.03 -14.75 23.55
CA THR A 261 -63.88 -13.67 23.07
C THR A 261 -65.33 -14.08 23.25
N ASP A 262 -65.94 -13.60 24.32
CA ASP A 262 -67.38 -13.85 24.63
C ASP A 262 -68.32 -12.74 24.14
N SER A 263 -67.75 -11.58 23.70
CA SER A 263 -68.48 -10.44 23.19
C SER A 263 -67.88 -9.89 21.89
N LEU A 264 -68.72 -9.23 21.08
CA LEU A 264 -68.25 -8.55 19.83
C LEU A 264 -67.30 -7.39 20.16
N GLU A 265 -67.46 -6.76 21.31
CA GLU A 265 -66.61 -5.63 21.72
C GLU A 265 -65.18 -6.08 22.03
N GLU A 266 -65.00 -7.18 22.78
CA GLU A 266 -63.68 -7.77 23.06
C GLU A 266 -62.97 -8.22 21.78
N ALA A 267 -63.74 -8.84 20.84
CA ALA A 267 -63.19 -9.18 19.53
C ALA A 267 -62.67 -7.94 18.78
N LYS A 268 -63.41 -6.85 18.82
CA LYS A 268 -63.03 -5.60 18.17
C LYS A 268 -61.80 -4.98 18.79
N GLU A 269 -61.69 -4.97 20.12
CA GLU A 269 -60.48 -4.50 20.83
C GLU A 269 -59.22 -5.30 20.40
N SER A 270 -59.29 -6.63 20.36
CA SER A 270 -58.19 -7.48 19.90
C SER A 270 -57.81 -7.19 18.45
N PHE A 271 -58.79 -7.00 17.54
CA PHE A 271 -58.52 -6.63 16.17
C PHE A 271 -57.89 -5.23 16.05
N GLU A 272 -58.26 -4.28 16.87
CA GLU A 272 -57.67 -2.94 16.90
C GLU A 272 -56.19 -2.99 17.36
N VAL A 273 -55.87 -3.85 18.33
CA VAL A 273 -54.46 -4.08 18.73
C VAL A 273 -53.65 -4.70 17.59
N ILE A 274 -54.22 -5.76 16.95
CA ILE A 274 -53.57 -6.40 15.79
C ILE A 274 -53.34 -5.42 14.65
N ASP A 275 -54.34 -4.62 14.28
CA ASP A 275 -54.23 -3.60 13.22
C ASP A 275 -53.18 -2.57 13.55
N ARG A 276 -53.15 -2.05 14.78
CA ARG A 276 -52.16 -1.09 15.26
C ARG A 276 -50.73 -1.66 15.18
N GLN A 277 -50.51 -2.92 15.61
CA GLN A 277 -49.20 -3.55 15.52
C GLN A 277 -48.77 -3.83 14.07
N SER A 278 -49.71 -4.23 13.21
CA SER A 278 -49.45 -4.45 11.78
C SER A 278 -49.05 -3.15 11.04
N LYS A 279 -49.75 -2.03 11.33
CA LYS A 279 -49.41 -0.71 10.83
C LYS A 279 -48.00 -0.28 11.30
N ARG A 280 -47.70 -0.47 12.58
CA ARG A 280 -46.39 -0.21 13.16
C ARG A 280 -45.26 -1.00 12.46
N MET A 281 -45.49 -2.30 12.22
CA MET A 281 -44.50 -3.11 11.47
C MET A 281 -44.31 -2.63 10.05
N THR A 282 -45.39 -2.24 9.36
CA THR A 282 -45.31 -1.70 8.00
C THR A 282 -44.43 -0.42 7.93
N VAL A 283 -44.63 0.50 8.86
CA VAL A 283 -43.80 1.74 8.95
C VAL A 283 -42.35 1.35 9.22
N MET A 284 -42.08 0.46 10.15
CA MET A 284 -40.72 0.01 10.48
C MET A 284 -40.01 -0.65 9.28
N ILE A 285 -40.71 -1.57 8.58
CA ILE A 285 -40.14 -2.21 7.37
C ILE A 285 -39.81 -1.18 6.31
N ASN A 286 -40.67 -0.20 6.04
CA ASN A 286 -40.42 0.85 5.08
C ASN A 286 -39.20 1.69 5.47
N GLN A 287 -39.03 2.01 6.77
CA GLN A 287 -37.86 2.74 7.26
C GLN A 287 -36.57 1.92 7.15
N ILE A 288 -36.61 0.61 7.37
CA ILE A 288 -35.48 -0.30 7.17
C ILE A 288 -35.08 -0.34 5.69
N LEU A 289 -36.05 -0.47 4.77
CA LEU A 289 -35.81 -0.47 3.35
C LEU A 289 -35.26 0.88 2.84
N GLU A 290 -35.78 1.98 3.38
CA GLU A 290 -35.29 3.33 3.11
C GLU A 290 -33.82 3.47 3.55
N LEU A 291 -33.50 3.05 4.78
CA LEU A 291 -32.14 3.10 5.31
C LEU A 291 -31.17 2.23 4.49
N ALA A 292 -31.61 1.03 4.08
CA ALA A 292 -30.82 0.16 3.21
C ALA A 292 -30.53 0.79 1.84
N ARG A 293 -31.51 1.51 1.28
CA ARG A 293 -31.31 2.28 0.04
C ARG A 293 -30.32 3.44 0.23
N LEU A 294 -30.45 4.19 1.34
CA LEU A 294 -29.54 5.30 1.66
C LEU A 294 -28.12 4.82 1.99
N ASP A 295 -27.92 3.59 2.45
CA ASP A 295 -26.61 2.99 2.69
C ASP A 295 -25.94 2.49 1.42
N SER A 296 -26.72 2.14 0.40
CA SER A 296 -26.16 1.83 -0.91
C SER A 296 -25.55 3.11 -1.54
N LYS A 297 -24.37 2.97 -2.18
CA LYS A 297 -23.69 4.09 -2.85
C LYS A 297 -24.45 4.54 -4.12
N ILE A 298 -25.75 4.84 -3.99
CA ILE A 298 -26.54 5.38 -5.09
C ILE A 298 -26.24 6.88 -5.17
N GLU A 299 -25.86 7.34 -6.33
CA GLU A 299 -25.78 8.77 -6.61
C GLU A 299 -27.19 9.36 -6.53
N ILE A 300 -27.39 10.27 -5.56
CA ILE A 300 -28.65 10.98 -5.43
C ILE A 300 -28.64 12.16 -6.42
N THR A 301 -29.70 12.27 -7.22
CA THR A 301 -29.91 13.44 -8.07
C THR A 301 -30.19 14.64 -7.17
N LYS A 302 -29.39 15.69 -7.28
CA LYS A 302 -29.53 16.93 -6.53
C LYS A 302 -29.92 18.05 -7.49
N GLU A 303 -30.83 18.91 -7.06
CA GLU A 303 -31.32 20.08 -7.81
C GLU A 303 -31.45 21.30 -6.90
N GLU A 304 -31.63 22.44 -7.48
CA GLU A 304 -31.89 23.66 -6.72
C GLU A 304 -33.37 23.71 -6.30
N ILE A 305 -33.64 23.77 -5.00
CA ILE A 305 -34.94 23.67 -4.40
C ILE A 305 -35.25 25.01 -3.68
N LEU A 306 -36.41 25.62 -3.92
CA LEU A 306 -36.89 26.75 -3.13
C LEU A 306 -37.40 26.27 -1.77
N PHE A 307 -36.45 26.15 -0.83
CA PHE A 307 -36.67 25.43 0.43
C PHE A 307 -37.66 26.15 1.36
N SER A 308 -37.65 27.51 1.39
CA SER A 308 -38.61 28.28 2.18
C SER A 308 -40.05 27.92 1.87
N ASP A 309 -40.41 27.82 0.59
CA ASP A 309 -41.81 27.58 0.16
C ASP A 309 -42.21 26.14 0.46
N LYS A 310 -41.31 25.16 0.26
CA LYS A 310 -41.56 23.76 0.57
C LYS A 310 -41.75 23.57 2.08
N LEU A 311 -40.88 24.19 2.90
CA LEU A 311 -41.00 24.13 4.35
C LEU A 311 -42.31 24.76 4.83
N LYS A 312 -42.67 25.97 4.36
CA LYS A 312 -43.93 26.62 4.71
C LYS A 312 -45.15 25.77 4.36
N LYS A 313 -45.11 25.12 3.20
CA LYS A 313 -46.20 24.19 2.79
C LYS A 313 -46.34 23.03 3.75
N THR A 314 -45.23 22.37 4.09
CA THR A 314 -45.22 21.22 5.03
C THR A 314 -45.69 21.65 6.43
N LEU A 315 -45.27 22.83 6.90
CA LEU A 315 -45.70 23.34 8.21
C LEU A 315 -47.20 23.60 8.31
N LYS A 316 -47.86 24.01 7.21
CA LYS A 316 -49.34 24.13 7.19
C LYS A 316 -50.03 22.78 7.45
N ASP A 317 -49.52 21.71 6.89
CA ASP A 317 -50.07 20.35 7.12
C ASP A 317 -49.83 19.93 8.57
N TYR A 318 -48.67 20.23 9.13
CA TYR A 318 -48.32 19.93 10.52
C TYR A 318 -49.06 20.82 11.54
N GLU A 319 -49.42 22.06 11.19
CA GLU A 319 -50.18 22.99 12.06
C GLU A 319 -51.48 22.35 12.55
N ILE A 320 -52.17 21.61 11.69
CA ILE A 320 -53.42 20.88 12.06
C ILE A 320 -53.06 19.79 13.09
N LEU A 321 -51.97 19.08 12.93
CA LEU A 321 -51.54 18.01 13.83
C LEU A 321 -51.10 18.54 15.20
N PHE A 322 -50.38 19.68 15.23
CA PHE A 322 -49.98 20.35 16.46
C PHE A 322 -51.17 20.92 17.20
N ASN A 323 -52.13 21.58 16.50
CA ASN A 323 -53.32 22.11 17.07
C ASN A 323 -54.22 21.01 17.71
N ASN A 324 -54.35 19.85 17.08
CA ASN A 324 -55.08 18.70 17.62
C ASN A 324 -54.48 18.17 18.93
N LYS A 325 -53.21 18.44 19.19
CA LYS A 325 -52.50 18.11 20.44
C LYS A 325 -52.35 19.28 21.41
N ASN A 326 -52.96 20.42 21.11
CA ASN A 326 -52.83 21.67 21.87
C ASN A 326 -51.36 22.15 21.98
N ILE A 327 -50.53 21.94 20.94
CA ILE A 327 -49.17 22.38 20.85
C ILE A 327 -49.12 23.59 19.91
N LYS A 328 -48.58 24.69 20.38
CA LYS A 328 -48.41 25.92 19.60
C LYS A 328 -47.26 25.81 18.66
N LEU A 329 -47.49 25.97 17.35
CA LEU A 329 -46.41 26.03 16.34
C LEU A 329 -46.08 27.51 16.06
N THR A 330 -44.81 27.89 16.27
CA THR A 330 -44.26 29.20 15.89
C THR A 330 -43.23 29.01 14.77
N GLN A 331 -43.20 29.97 13.83
CA GLN A 331 -42.28 29.87 12.70
C GLN A 331 -41.68 31.24 12.34
N ASP A 332 -40.36 31.22 12.09
CA ASP A 332 -39.63 32.37 11.55
C ASP A 332 -38.83 31.89 10.33
N ILE A 333 -39.39 32.09 9.14
CA ILE A 333 -38.84 31.53 7.89
C ILE A 333 -38.57 32.66 6.94
N GLU A 334 -37.28 32.90 6.69
CA GLU A 334 -36.78 33.83 5.68
C GLU A 334 -37.20 33.38 4.27
N ASP A 335 -37.73 34.30 3.47
CA ASP A 335 -38.20 34.01 2.12
C ASP A 335 -37.04 33.76 1.14
N ASN A 336 -37.33 33.05 0.06
CA ASN A 336 -36.42 32.84 -1.07
C ASN A 336 -35.12 32.10 -0.72
N ILE A 337 -35.07 31.34 0.38
CA ILE A 337 -33.94 30.47 0.66
C ILE A 337 -33.98 29.26 -0.28
N LYS A 338 -32.90 29.09 -1.03
CA LYS A 338 -32.67 27.95 -1.94
C LYS A 338 -31.59 27.08 -1.40
N VAL A 339 -31.75 25.73 -1.53
CA VAL A 339 -30.78 24.72 -1.17
C VAL A 339 -30.55 23.81 -2.35
N PHE A 340 -29.33 23.25 -2.47
CA PHE A 340 -28.99 22.28 -3.48
C PHE A 340 -29.02 20.87 -2.91
N GLY A 341 -30.00 20.07 -3.35
CA GLY A 341 -30.19 18.72 -2.78
C GLY A 341 -31.29 17.91 -3.45
N ASN A 342 -31.60 16.76 -2.86
CA ASN A 342 -32.71 15.92 -3.28
C ASN A 342 -33.98 16.29 -2.51
N GLU A 343 -34.99 16.79 -3.19
CA GLU A 343 -36.23 17.29 -2.57
C GLU A 343 -36.89 16.22 -1.69
N ILE A 344 -37.03 15.00 -2.19
CA ILE A 344 -37.69 13.91 -1.46
C ILE A 344 -36.99 13.61 -0.13
N LEU A 345 -35.67 13.52 -0.15
CA LEU A 345 -34.87 13.23 1.04
C LEU A 345 -34.89 14.39 2.02
N ILE A 346 -34.81 15.62 1.53
CA ILE A 346 -34.86 16.82 2.38
C ILE A 346 -36.21 16.92 3.08
N MET A 347 -37.33 16.72 2.37
CA MET A 347 -38.65 16.73 2.97
C MET A 347 -38.82 15.56 3.96
N ARG A 348 -38.24 14.41 3.69
CA ARG A 348 -38.21 13.28 4.63
C ARG A 348 -37.45 13.60 5.94
N MET A 349 -36.34 14.32 5.84
CA MET A 349 -35.62 14.83 7.01
C MET A 349 -36.52 15.77 7.84
N ILE A 350 -37.22 16.69 7.18
CA ILE A 350 -38.16 17.64 7.82
C ILE A 350 -39.26 16.87 8.52
N ASP A 351 -39.91 15.92 7.85
CA ASP A 351 -40.96 15.07 8.45
C ASP A 351 -40.48 14.33 9.70
N ASN A 352 -39.29 13.78 9.69
CA ASN A 352 -38.71 13.12 10.85
C ASN A 352 -38.49 14.09 12.03
N LEU A 353 -37.97 15.31 11.76
CA LEU A 353 -37.75 16.31 12.82
C LEU A 353 -39.09 16.84 13.38
N LEU A 354 -40.04 17.17 12.52
CA LEU A 354 -41.37 17.65 12.93
C LEU A 354 -42.18 16.58 13.68
N SER A 355 -42.12 15.34 13.23
CA SER A 355 -42.79 14.20 13.91
C SER A 355 -42.19 13.95 15.30
N ASN A 356 -40.86 14.12 15.46
CA ASN A 356 -40.23 14.07 16.77
C ASN A 356 -40.68 15.25 17.66
N ALA A 357 -40.69 16.47 17.15
CA ALA A 357 -41.18 17.64 17.88
C ALA A 357 -42.68 17.42 18.32
N LEU A 358 -43.55 16.97 17.41
CA LEU A 358 -44.94 16.66 17.69
C LEU A 358 -45.12 15.60 18.77
N LYS A 359 -44.16 14.70 18.89
CA LYS A 359 -44.20 13.61 19.87
C LYS A 359 -43.74 14.06 21.26
N TYR A 360 -42.67 14.85 21.32
CA TYR A 360 -41.97 15.12 22.58
C TYR A 360 -42.28 16.52 23.15
N ALA A 361 -42.77 17.45 22.35
CA ALA A 361 -43.16 18.80 22.81
C ALA A 361 -44.29 18.67 23.85
N LYS A 362 -44.29 19.61 24.79
CA LYS A 362 -45.36 19.80 25.80
C LYS A 362 -46.42 20.80 25.37
N SER A 363 -45.95 21.96 24.93
CA SER A 363 -46.84 23.09 24.60
C SER A 363 -46.44 23.92 23.42
N GLU A 364 -45.14 23.92 23.07
CA GLU A 364 -44.65 24.81 22.01
C GLU A 364 -43.53 24.16 21.16
N VAL A 365 -43.63 24.39 19.85
CA VAL A 365 -42.55 24.06 18.87
C VAL A 365 -42.25 25.32 18.07
N ASN A 366 -40.93 25.62 17.93
CA ASN A 366 -40.47 26.76 17.17
C ASN A 366 -39.55 26.29 16.00
N ILE A 367 -39.87 26.81 14.81
CA ILE A 367 -39.12 26.51 13.58
C ILE A 367 -38.49 27.81 13.07
N VAL A 368 -37.18 27.80 12.86
CA VAL A 368 -36.41 28.92 12.31
C VAL A 368 -35.67 28.51 11.08
N LEU A 369 -35.81 29.26 9.98
CA LEU A 369 -35.01 29.13 8.77
C LEU A 369 -34.42 30.45 8.38
N VAL A 370 -33.12 30.63 8.48
CA VAL A 370 -32.45 31.90 8.23
C VAL A 370 -31.16 31.66 7.41
N LYS A 371 -30.81 32.65 6.61
CA LYS A 371 -29.56 32.68 5.84
C LYS A 371 -28.62 33.72 6.46
N LYS A 372 -27.60 33.24 7.15
CA LYS A 372 -26.49 34.05 7.69
C LYS A 372 -25.20 33.77 6.85
N ASN A 373 -24.14 33.35 7.47
CA ASN A 373 -22.95 32.85 6.76
C ASN A 373 -23.21 31.50 6.09
N SER A 374 -24.14 30.71 6.59
CA SER A 374 -24.70 29.49 6.05
C SER A 374 -26.22 29.49 6.23
N ILE A 375 -26.92 28.62 5.54
CA ILE A 375 -28.37 28.42 5.76
C ILE A 375 -28.53 27.55 7.00
N ILE A 376 -29.29 28.04 7.97
CA ILE A 376 -29.54 27.38 9.24
C ILE A 376 -31.03 27.07 9.38
N LEU A 377 -31.33 25.78 9.60
CA LEU A 377 -32.65 25.34 10.00
C LEU A 377 -32.61 24.92 11.47
N GLU A 378 -33.49 25.49 12.30
CA GLU A 378 -33.64 25.05 13.68
C GLU A 378 -35.07 24.51 13.89
N VAL A 379 -35.18 23.39 14.61
CA VAL A 379 -36.43 22.81 15.10
C VAL A 379 -36.28 22.65 16.60
N ALA A 380 -37.00 23.44 17.37
CA ALA A 380 -36.92 23.46 18.82
C ALA A 380 -38.27 23.09 19.44
N ASP A 381 -38.27 22.22 20.44
CA ASP A 381 -39.41 21.84 21.25
C ASP A 381 -39.16 22.19 22.73
N ASP A 382 -40.25 22.25 23.51
CA ASP A 382 -40.23 22.49 24.94
C ASP A 382 -40.42 21.18 25.76
N GLY A 383 -40.01 20.06 25.19
CA GLY A 383 -40.21 18.69 25.70
C GLY A 383 -39.32 18.32 26.88
N ILE A 384 -39.02 17.03 26.95
CA ILE A 384 -38.17 16.45 28.02
C ILE A 384 -36.68 16.76 27.91
N GLY A 385 -36.22 17.26 26.72
CA GLY A 385 -34.83 17.46 26.41
C GLY A 385 -34.05 16.16 26.23
N ILE A 386 -32.74 16.29 25.95
CA ILE A 386 -31.83 15.18 25.71
C ILE A 386 -30.56 15.43 26.54
N SER A 387 -30.19 14.46 27.39
CA SER A 387 -28.97 14.59 28.21
C SER A 387 -27.71 14.61 27.33
N ASP A 388 -26.61 15.23 27.82
CA ASP A 388 -25.35 15.31 27.07
C ASP A 388 -24.79 13.94 26.69
N GLU A 389 -24.98 12.93 27.52
CA GLU A 389 -24.58 11.56 27.25
C GLU A 389 -25.40 10.93 26.09
N GLU A 390 -26.64 11.30 25.99
CA GLU A 390 -27.57 10.79 24.97
C GLU A 390 -27.44 11.53 23.64
N LYS A 391 -27.02 12.80 23.63
CA LYS A 391 -26.86 13.62 22.40
C LYS A 391 -25.96 12.98 21.34
N VAL A 392 -24.99 12.14 21.77
CA VAL A 392 -24.12 11.37 20.86
C VAL A 392 -24.81 10.11 20.33
N ASN A 393 -25.70 9.52 21.12
CA ASN A 393 -26.29 8.21 20.85
C ASN A 393 -27.61 8.26 20.07
N ILE A 394 -28.34 9.37 20.12
CA ILE A 394 -29.65 9.52 19.43
C ILE A 394 -29.58 9.33 17.92
N TRP A 395 -28.41 9.42 17.31
CA TRP A 395 -28.18 9.19 15.89
C TRP A 395 -28.00 7.71 15.52
N ASN A 396 -27.84 6.84 16.55
CA ASN A 396 -27.73 5.41 16.36
C ASN A 396 -29.08 4.79 15.98
N ARG A 397 -29.04 3.73 15.18
CA ARG A 397 -30.27 3.01 14.77
C ARG A 397 -30.93 2.37 15.98
N PHE A 398 -32.26 2.42 16.02
CA PHE A 398 -33.10 1.85 17.10
C PHE A 398 -32.83 2.43 18.49
N TYR A 399 -32.05 3.51 18.59
CA TYR A 399 -31.78 4.15 19.86
C TYR A 399 -33.01 4.92 20.35
N LYS A 400 -33.33 4.74 21.62
CA LYS A 400 -34.44 5.44 22.33
C LYS A 400 -33.91 5.86 23.69
N VAL A 401 -34.22 7.07 24.11
CA VAL A 401 -33.94 7.56 25.46
C VAL A 401 -34.79 6.77 26.48
N ASP A 402 -34.18 6.28 27.56
CA ASP A 402 -34.84 5.37 28.52
C ASP A 402 -36.18 5.86 29.10
N LYS A 403 -36.29 7.17 29.27
CA LYS A 403 -37.53 7.82 29.72
C LYS A 403 -38.70 7.64 28.74
N SER A 404 -38.44 7.42 27.45
CA SER A 404 -39.48 7.18 26.43
C SER A 404 -39.92 5.72 26.35
N ARG A 405 -39.18 4.78 26.97
CA ARG A 405 -39.50 3.35 26.97
C ARG A 405 -40.73 3.00 27.87
N THR A 406 -41.06 3.87 28.81
CA THR A 406 -42.09 3.63 29.83
C THR A 406 -43.53 3.96 29.41
N THR A 407 -43.72 4.65 28.27
CA THR A 407 -45.06 4.94 27.75
C THR A 407 -45.48 3.85 26.78
N THR A 408 -46.52 3.09 27.10
CA THR A 408 -47.14 2.03 26.28
C THR A 408 -47.61 2.50 24.89
N GLU A 409 -47.67 3.78 24.66
CA GLU A 409 -48.05 4.43 23.37
C GLU A 409 -46.90 4.83 22.45
N ASP A 410 -45.62 4.52 22.83
CA ASP A 410 -44.47 4.88 22.01
C ASP A 410 -44.32 4.04 20.75
N ASN A 411 -45.03 4.45 19.70
CA ASN A 411 -44.99 3.84 18.36
C ASN A 411 -43.73 4.13 17.54
N SER A 412 -42.69 4.77 18.11
CA SER A 412 -41.49 5.09 17.36
C SER A 412 -40.54 3.90 17.19
N SER A 413 -39.98 3.75 15.99
CA SER A 413 -39.00 2.69 15.66
C SER A 413 -37.59 2.99 16.17
N GLY A 414 -37.25 4.24 16.51
CA GLY A 414 -35.90 4.67 16.78
C GLY A 414 -35.03 4.81 15.50
N LEU A 415 -35.64 4.77 14.29
CA LEU A 415 -34.94 4.88 13.01
C LEU A 415 -34.98 6.30 12.42
N GLY A 416 -35.92 7.16 12.83
CA GLY A 416 -36.12 8.49 12.23
C GLY A 416 -34.86 9.37 12.27
N LEU A 417 -34.24 9.52 13.45
CA LEU A 417 -33.03 10.34 13.58
C LEU A 417 -31.80 9.75 12.87
N SER A 418 -31.68 8.43 12.80
CA SER A 418 -30.62 7.78 12.03
C SER A 418 -30.80 7.96 10.52
N ILE A 419 -32.04 7.96 10.01
CA ILE A 419 -32.38 8.33 8.63
C ILE A 419 -32.05 9.81 8.38
N THR A 420 -32.46 10.71 9.28
CA THR A 420 -32.13 12.12 9.23
C THR A 420 -30.60 12.33 9.12
N LYS A 421 -29.83 11.70 10.01
CA LYS A 421 -28.35 11.77 9.99
C LYS A 421 -27.77 11.31 8.65
N LYS A 422 -28.30 10.23 8.10
CA LYS A 422 -27.86 9.70 6.81
C LYS A 422 -28.16 10.65 5.65
N ILE A 423 -29.33 11.28 5.64
CA ILE A 423 -29.71 12.29 4.65
C ILE A 423 -28.77 13.50 4.72
N ILE A 424 -28.47 13.98 5.93
CA ILE A 424 -27.53 15.07 6.20
C ILE A 424 -26.14 14.74 5.65
N ASP A 425 -25.63 13.52 5.93
CA ASP A 425 -24.31 13.07 5.47
C ASP A 425 -24.24 12.96 3.92
N LEU A 426 -25.34 12.52 3.27
CA LEU A 426 -25.42 12.45 1.80
C LEU A 426 -25.43 13.84 1.12
N HIS A 427 -25.90 14.85 1.83
CA HIS A 427 -25.88 16.25 1.36
C HIS A 427 -24.60 17.00 1.76
N ASN A 428 -23.69 16.39 2.54
CA ASN A 428 -22.50 17.03 3.14
C ASN A 428 -22.85 18.17 4.10
N TRP A 429 -24.02 18.11 4.74
CA TRP A 429 -24.48 19.06 5.72
C TRP A 429 -24.07 18.63 7.13
N LYS A 430 -24.40 19.49 8.12
CA LYS A 430 -24.13 19.18 9.52
C LYS A 430 -25.42 19.30 10.34
N ILE A 431 -25.62 18.37 11.26
CA ILE A 431 -26.71 18.43 12.24
C ILE A 431 -26.14 18.27 13.65
N GLY A 432 -26.71 19.01 14.58
CA GLY A 432 -26.44 18.90 16.00
C GLY A 432 -27.73 19.03 16.80
N VAL A 433 -27.66 18.69 18.09
CA VAL A 433 -28.73 18.92 19.05
C VAL A 433 -28.20 19.71 20.22
N LEU A 434 -28.93 20.74 20.60
CA LEU A 434 -28.66 21.64 21.71
C LEU A 434 -29.83 21.60 22.71
N ASP A 435 -29.60 22.04 23.93
CA ASP A 435 -30.69 22.25 24.89
C ASP A 435 -31.51 23.46 24.49
N ASN A 436 -32.83 23.33 24.62
CA ASN A 436 -33.74 24.46 24.50
C ASN A 436 -34.02 25.03 25.87
N SER A 437 -34.15 26.34 25.98
CA SER A 437 -34.44 27.04 27.26
C SER A 437 -35.94 27.34 27.39
N PRO A 438 -36.57 27.10 28.56
CA PRO A 438 -36.02 26.58 29.80
C PRO A 438 -35.86 25.03 29.83
N ASN A 439 -36.53 24.30 28.95
CA ASN A 439 -36.45 22.84 28.78
C ASN A 439 -36.70 22.49 27.32
N GLY A 440 -36.28 21.31 26.89
CA GLY A 440 -36.55 20.77 25.56
C GLY A 440 -35.30 20.54 24.74
N ALA A 441 -35.48 20.17 23.48
CA ALA A 441 -34.41 19.90 22.54
C ALA A 441 -34.47 20.87 21.33
N LYS A 442 -33.31 21.29 20.84
CA LYS A 442 -33.17 22.08 19.64
C LYS A 442 -32.29 21.40 18.63
N PHE A 443 -32.87 20.93 17.56
CA PHE A 443 -32.12 20.38 16.42
C PHE A 443 -31.70 21.51 15.48
N VAL A 444 -30.40 21.59 15.17
CA VAL A 444 -29.80 22.61 14.32
C VAL A 444 -29.14 21.94 13.13
N VAL A 445 -29.61 22.29 11.92
CA VAL A 445 -29.06 21.81 10.65
C VAL A 445 -28.38 22.96 9.94
N ASN A 446 -27.12 22.80 9.61
CA ASN A 446 -26.35 23.70 8.75
C ASN A 446 -26.33 23.10 7.33
N LEU A 447 -27.03 23.78 6.43
CA LEU A 447 -27.26 23.39 5.05
C LEU A 447 -26.17 23.96 4.10
#